data_e91838bc7fa55d6a095fb8514695c1c9
#
_entry.id   e91838bc7fa55d6a095fb8514695c1c9
#
_cell.length_a   1.000
_cell.length_b   1.000
_cell.length_c   1.000
_cell.angle_alpha   90.00
_cell.angle_beta   90.00
_cell.angle_gamma   90.00
#
_symmetry.space_group_name_H-M   'P 1'
#
loop_
_entity.id
_entity.type
_entity.pdbx_description
1 polymer ?
#
loop_
_entity_poly.entity_id
_entity_poly.type
_entity_poly.pdbx_seq_one_letter_code
_entity_poly.pdbx_strand_id
1 'polypeptide(L)'
;MTRLDLRVEVEAPAGTTWAALTDWARQGEWMLGTTVRVTSGDGASEGSGLTAFTGLGPLGFTDTMRITAWEPPVRCAVEHTGRLVRGTGEFVVVPRDDARSELVWSEDIALPLNLAFAPGVKWSLRRFAAFAREYPA
;
A
#
# COMPACT_ATOMS: atom_id res chain seq x y z
N MET A 1 -0.78 18.16 -8.91
CA MET A 1 -0.59 16.91 -8.19
C MET A 1 0.88 16.56 -8.17
N THR A 2 1.32 15.95 -7.13
CA THR A 2 2.71 15.51 -6.98
C THR A 2 2.77 14.00 -7.05
N ARG A 3 3.72 13.49 -7.83
CA ARG A 3 3.92 12.06 -7.99
C ARG A 3 5.09 11.59 -7.13
N LEU A 4 4.90 10.45 -6.47
CA LEU A 4 5.91 9.77 -5.71
C LEU A 4 6.02 8.33 -6.22
N ASP A 5 7.22 7.92 -6.60
CA ASP A 5 7.52 6.56 -7.03
C ASP A 5 8.62 5.99 -6.13
N LEU A 6 8.35 4.87 -5.48
CA LEU A 6 9.28 4.21 -4.59
C LEU A 6 9.35 2.73 -4.92
N ARG A 7 10.52 2.13 -4.69
CA ARG A 7 10.76 0.71 -4.97
C ARG A 7 11.45 0.06 -3.79
N VAL A 8 11.15 -1.21 -3.58
CA VAL A 8 11.88 -2.02 -2.60
C VAL A 8 12.02 -3.45 -3.11
N GLU A 9 13.22 -4.00 -2.95
CA GLU A 9 13.48 -5.42 -3.23
C GLU A 9 12.96 -6.26 -2.08
N VAL A 10 12.34 -7.40 -2.40
CA VAL A 10 11.75 -8.31 -1.42
C VAL A 10 12.29 -9.71 -1.63
N GLU A 11 12.83 -10.30 -0.57
CA GLU A 11 13.32 -11.68 -0.59
C GLU A 11 12.16 -12.65 -0.38
N ALA A 12 11.19 -12.61 -1.30
CA ALA A 12 10.05 -13.49 -1.35
C ALA A 12 9.56 -13.59 -2.79
N PRO A 13 8.95 -14.72 -3.18
CA PRO A 13 8.32 -14.83 -4.51
C PRO A 13 7.22 -13.80 -4.70
N ALA A 14 6.93 -13.45 -5.94
CA ALA A 14 5.92 -12.43 -6.26
C ALA A 14 4.56 -12.73 -5.62
N GLY A 15 4.13 -13.99 -5.61
CA GLY A 15 2.85 -14.37 -4.99
C GLY A 15 2.82 -14.13 -3.49
N THR A 16 3.93 -14.39 -2.80
CA THR A 16 4.04 -14.13 -1.35
C THR A 16 4.06 -12.62 -1.08
N THR A 17 4.81 -11.88 -1.87
CA THR A 17 4.85 -10.41 -1.78
C THR A 17 3.46 -9.82 -1.99
N TRP A 18 2.73 -10.32 -2.98
CA TRP A 18 1.34 -9.90 -3.22
C TRP A 18 0.44 -10.19 -2.03
N ALA A 19 0.50 -11.41 -1.50
CA ALA A 19 -0.34 -11.80 -0.37
C ALA A 19 -0.04 -10.95 0.87
N ALA A 20 1.23 -10.69 1.14
CA ALA A 20 1.64 -9.83 2.26
C ALA A 20 1.15 -8.40 2.07
N LEU A 21 1.27 -7.87 0.85
CA LEU A 21 0.88 -6.52 0.50
C LEU A 21 -0.62 -6.27 0.65
N THR A 22 -1.42 -7.24 0.25
CA THR A 22 -2.88 -7.12 0.21
C THR A 22 -3.57 -7.66 1.47
N ASP A 23 -2.81 -8.03 2.47
CA ASP A 23 -3.34 -8.37 3.78
C ASP A 23 -3.62 -7.09 4.55
N TRP A 24 -4.73 -6.45 4.22
CA TRP A 24 -5.08 -5.12 4.73
C TRP A 24 -5.11 -5.06 6.26
N ALA A 25 -5.62 -6.11 6.89
CA ALA A 25 -5.73 -6.15 8.36
C ALA A 25 -4.36 -6.09 9.05
N ARG A 26 -3.30 -6.50 8.36
CA ARG A 26 -1.94 -6.50 8.89
C ARG A 26 -1.07 -5.36 8.36
N GLN A 27 -1.62 -4.47 7.56
CA GLN A 27 -0.84 -3.37 6.98
C GLN A 27 -0.20 -2.50 8.08
N GLY A 28 -0.84 -2.36 9.22
CA GLY A 28 -0.29 -1.61 10.35
C GLY A 28 1.02 -2.18 10.90
N GLU A 29 1.35 -3.44 10.59
CA GLU A 29 2.60 -4.04 11.05
C GLU A 29 3.82 -3.52 10.29
N TRP A 30 3.63 -2.97 9.10
CA TRP A 30 4.75 -2.42 8.32
C TRP A 30 4.56 -0.96 7.92
N MET A 31 3.34 -0.46 7.83
CA MET A 31 3.06 0.93 7.47
C MET A 31 3.06 1.80 8.73
N LEU A 32 3.99 2.74 8.78
CA LEU A 32 4.20 3.60 9.96
C LEU A 32 2.93 4.34 10.36
N GLY A 33 2.45 4.06 11.58
CA GLY A 33 1.33 4.77 12.19
C GLY A 33 -0.02 4.58 11.50
N THR A 34 -0.16 3.55 10.66
CA THR A 34 -1.34 3.37 9.81
C THR A 34 -2.05 2.06 10.13
N THR A 35 -3.38 2.10 10.15
CA THR A 35 -4.23 0.91 10.16
C THR A 35 -5.18 0.97 9.00
N VAL A 36 -5.47 -0.18 8.38
CA VAL A 36 -6.34 -0.27 7.20
C VAL A 36 -7.44 -1.28 7.47
N ARG A 37 -8.65 -0.98 7.00
CA ARG A 37 -9.76 -1.93 7.05
C ARG A 37 -10.56 -1.87 5.75
N VAL A 38 -11.20 -2.97 5.42
CA VAL A 38 -12.15 -3.06 4.31
C VAL A 38 -13.48 -2.48 4.80
N THR A 39 -14.01 -1.49 4.10
CA THR A 39 -15.26 -0.82 4.46
C THR A 39 -16.42 -1.20 3.55
N SER A 40 -16.13 -1.73 2.36
CA SER A 40 -17.15 -2.28 1.47
C SER A 40 -16.51 -3.30 0.53
N GLY A 41 -17.30 -4.27 0.07
CA GLY A 41 -16.78 -5.36 -0.75
C GLY A 41 -15.93 -6.32 0.08
N ASP A 42 -15.10 -7.11 -0.60
CA ASP A 42 -14.24 -8.12 0.02
C ASP A 42 -12.76 -7.68 0.16
N GLY A 43 -12.42 -6.49 -0.32
CA GLY A 43 -11.04 -6.02 -0.33
C GLY A 43 -10.13 -6.70 -1.35
N ALA A 44 -10.69 -7.57 -2.18
CA ALA A 44 -9.95 -8.37 -3.16
C ALA A 44 -10.63 -8.32 -4.52
N SER A 45 -11.22 -7.18 -4.86
CA SER A 45 -11.90 -6.98 -6.12
C SER A 45 -12.04 -5.49 -6.42
N GLU A 46 -12.14 -5.19 -7.69
CA GLU A 46 -12.43 -3.85 -8.17
C GLU A 46 -13.75 -3.36 -7.58
N GLY A 47 -13.79 -2.12 -7.12
CA GLY A 47 -14.95 -1.53 -6.47
C GLY A 47 -14.96 -1.62 -4.95
N SER A 48 -14.11 -2.47 -4.35
CA SER A 48 -14.01 -2.57 -2.89
C SER A 48 -13.53 -1.25 -2.28
N GLY A 49 -14.10 -0.91 -1.13
CA GLY A 49 -13.69 0.26 -0.35
C GLY A 49 -12.71 -0.10 0.76
N LEU A 50 -11.72 0.74 0.93
CA LEU A 50 -10.72 0.64 2.00
C LEU A 50 -10.67 1.96 2.75
N THR A 51 -10.41 1.89 4.04
CA THR A 51 -10.19 3.09 4.85
C THR A 51 -8.90 2.91 5.64
N ALA A 52 -7.98 3.85 5.48
CA ALA A 52 -6.75 3.90 6.25
C ALA A 52 -6.83 5.05 7.25
N PHE A 53 -6.40 4.78 8.47
CA PHE A 53 -6.19 5.81 9.48
C PHE A 53 -4.70 5.90 9.78
N THR A 54 -4.14 7.11 9.66
CA THR A 54 -2.74 7.38 9.97
C THR A 54 -2.67 8.41 11.08
N GLY A 55 -1.97 8.08 12.17
CA GLY A 55 -1.79 9.01 13.26
C GLY A 55 -1.60 8.33 14.61
N LEU A 56 -1.59 9.16 15.67
CA LEU A 56 -1.44 8.75 17.06
C LEU A 56 -2.61 9.33 17.86
N GLY A 57 -3.44 8.45 18.41
CA GLY A 57 -4.60 8.87 19.22
C GLY A 57 -5.53 9.81 18.45
N PRO A 58 -5.87 10.97 19.01
CA PRO A 58 -6.75 11.92 18.32
C PRO A 58 -6.07 12.71 17.22
N LEU A 59 -4.74 12.60 17.09
CA LEU A 59 -3.96 13.32 16.09
C LEU A 59 -3.70 12.40 14.90
N GLY A 60 -4.52 12.52 13.89
CA GLY A 60 -4.37 11.71 12.69
C GLY A 60 -5.39 12.10 11.64
N PHE A 61 -5.37 11.36 10.54
CA PHE A 61 -6.32 11.59 9.45
C PHE A 61 -6.77 10.26 8.84
N THR A 62 -7.93 10.32 8.22
CA THR A 62 -8.54 9.19 7.53
C THR A 62 -8.38 9.36 6.04
N ASP A 63 -7.97 8.31 5.38
CA ASP A 63 -7.80 8.25 3.94
C ASP A 63 -8.73 7.15 3.41
N THR A 64 -9.78 7.54 2.71
CA THR A 64 -10.73 6.60 2.11
C THR A 64 -10.35 6.33 0.67
N MET A 65 -10.44 5.07 0.26
CA MET A 65 -9.99 4.61 -1.05
C MET A 65 -10.99 3.63 -1.65
N ARG A 66 -10.97 3.55 -2.97
CA ARG A 66 -11.68 2.52 -3.71
C ARG A 66 -10.70 1.81 -4.63
N ILE A 67 -10.74 0.48 -4.65
CA ILE A 67 -9.91 -0.30 -5.57
C ILE A 67 -10.44 -0.10 -6.98
N THR A 68 -9.61 0.38 -7.88
CA THR A 68 -9.95 0.63 -9.28
C THR A 68 -9.35 -0.39 -10.23
N ALA A 69 -8.35 -1.15 -9.78
CA ALA A 69 -7.81 -2.29 -10.52
C ALA A 69 -7.33 -3.35 -9.53
N TRP A 70 -7.65 -4.60 -9.84
CA TRP A 70 -7.26 -5.74 -9.02
C TRP A 70 -6.77 -6.86 -9.95
N GLU A 71 -5.47 -6.99 -10.06
CA GLU A 71 -4.81 -7.89 -11.02
C GLU A 71 -3.75 -8.74 -10.30
N PRO A 72 -4.18 -9.73 -9.48
CA PRO A 72 -3.22 -10.57 -8.75
C PRO A 72 -2.36 -11.40 -9.71
N PRO A 73 -1.11 -11.63 -9.39
CA PRO A 73 -0.33 -11.09 -8.29
C PRO A 73 0.50 -9.87 -8.69
N VAL A 74 0.03 -9.06 -9.64
CA VAL A 74 0.83 -8.05 -10.34
C VAL A 74 0.49 -6.64 -9.91
N ARG A 75 -0.80 -6.29 -9.86
CA ARG A 75 -1.15 -4.87 -9.77
C ARG A 75 -2.43 -4.64 -8.97
N CYS A 76 -2.39 -3.67 -8.06
CA CYS A 76 -3.55 -3.13 -7.38
C CYS A 76 -3.50 -1.61 -7.49
N ALA A 77 -4.55 -1.01 -8.03
CA ALA A 77 -4.67 0.44 -8.10
C ALA A 77 -5.84 0.90 -7.26
N VAL A 78 -5.72 2.08 -6.67
CA VAL A 78 -6.76 2.69 -5.86
C VAL A 78 -6.96 4.15 -6.25
N GLU A 79 -8.17 4.64 -6.00
CA GLU A 79 -8.48 6.05 -6.02
C GLU A 79 -8.70 6.50 -4.58
N HIS A 80 -8.02 7.56 -4.18
CA HIS A 80 -8.25 8.21 -2.89
C HIS A 80 -9.50 9.10 -3.04
N THR A 81 -10.55 8.77 -2.31
CA THR A 81 -11.88 9.38 -2.48
C THR A 81 -12.26 10.37 -1.38
N GLY A 82 -11.37 10.57 -0.41
CA GLY A 82 -11.63 11.45 0.73
C GLY A 82 -11.49 12.93 0.39
N ARG A 83 -11.72 13.76 1.42
CA ARG A 83 -11.57 15.21 1.27
C ARG A 83 -10.13 15.65 1.43
N LEU A 84 -9.38 15.00 2.29
CA LEU A 84 -8.02 15.40 2.65
C LEU A 84 -6.99 14.80 1.68
N VAL A 85 -7.13 13.52 1.36
CA VAL A 85 -6.23 12.83 0.44
C VAL A 85 -7.02 12.51 -0.82
N ARG A 86 -6.57 13.04 -1.95
CA ARG A 86 -7.23 12.87 -3.25
C ARG A 86 -6.20 12.54 -4.31
N GLY A 87 -6.56 11.65 -5.22
CA GLY A 87 -5.70 11.24 -6.31
C GLY A 87 -5.70 9.74 -6.47
N THR A 88 -4.60 9.20 -6.94
CA THR A 88 -4.49 7.77 -7.25
C THR A 88 -3.24 7.17 -6.62
N GLY A 89 -3.30 5.87 -6.35
CA GLY A 89 -2.16 5.09 -5.88
C GLY A 89 -2.11 3.76 -6.60
N GLU A 90 -0.93 3.18 -6.68
CA GLU A 90 -0.73 1.92 -7.36
C GLU A 90 0.38 1.13 -6.71
N PHE A 91 0.15 -0.18 -6.55
CA PHE A 91 1.17 -1.13 -6.19
C PHE A 91 1.40 -2.07 -7.38
N VAL A 92 2.66 -2.26 -7.75
CA VAL A 92 3.03 -3.26 -8.76
C VAL A 92 4.07 -4.19 -8.15
N VAL A 93 3.82 -5.50 -8.28
CA VAL A 93 4.76 -6.53 -7.85
C VAL A 93 5.43 -7.08 -9.11
N VAL A 94 6.75 -6.93 -9.18
CA VAL A 94 7.56 -7.38 -10.32
C VAL A 94 8.34 -8.62 -9.90
N PRO A 95 8.07 -9.79 -10.50
CA PRO A 95 8.87 -10.98 -10.20
C PRO A 95 10.30 -10.79 -10.70
N ARG A 96 11.27 -11.23 -9.90
CA ARG A 96 12.68 -11.23 -10.28
C ARG A 96 13.17 -12.65 -10.59
N ASP A 97 12.83 -13.57 -9.70
CA ASP A 97 13.07 -15.01 -9.87
C ASP A 97 12.12 -15.76 -8.93
N ASP A 98 12.33 -17.06 -8.76
CA ASP A 98 11.43 -17.91 -7.96
C ASP A 98 11.46 -17.56 -6.46
N ALA A 99 12.44 -16.78 -6.01
CA ALA A 99 12.64 -16.47 -4.60
C ALA A 99 12.61 -14.98 -4.29
N ARG A 100 12.53 -14.12 -5.32
CA ARG A 100 12.64 -12.67 -5.12
C ARG A 100 11.67 -11.92 -6.02
N SER A 101 11.27 -10.74 -5.54
CA SER A 101 10.40 -9.83 -6.27
C SER A 101 10.74 -8.40 -5.90
N GLU A 102 10.08 -7.46 -6.57
CA GLU A 102 10.20 -6.04 -6.27
C GLU A 102 8.80 -5.46 -6.11
N LEU A 103 8.61 -4.63 -5.08
CA LEU A 103 7.41 -3.82 -4.94
C LEU A 103 7.70 -2.42 -5.46
N VAL A 104 6.85 -1.95 -6.37
CA VAL A 104 6.86 -0.57 -6.85
C VAL A 104 5.60 0.10 -6.34
N TRP A 105 5.76 1.16 -5.56
CA TRP A 105 4.66 1.94 -5.01
C TRP A 105 4.66 3.31 -5.64
N SER A 106 3.58 3.67 -6.30
CA SER A 106 3.40 4.97 -6.93
C SER A 106 2.18 5.68 -6.34
N GLU A 107 2.33 6.96 -6.07
CA GLU A 107 1.23 7.82 -5.62
C GLU A 107 1.23 9.09 -6.47
N ASP A 108 0.04 9.50 -6.89
CA ASP A 108 -0.17 10.76 -7.58
C ASP A 108 -1.31 11.47 -6.84
N ILE A 109 -0.95 12.30 -5.87
CA ILE A 109 -1.91 12.89 -4.95
C ILE A 109 -1.79 14.41 -4.88
N ALA A 110 -2.92 15.06 -4.59
CA ALA A 110 -3.04 16.52 -4.54
C ALA A 110 -2.54 17.12 -3.23
N LEU A 111 -2.25 16.28 -2.23
CA LEU A 111 -1.85 16.75 -0.91
C LEU A 111 -0.46 17.38 -0.96
N PRO A 112 -0.29 18.65 -0.55
CA PRO A 112 1.04 19.29 -0.58
C PRO A 112 2.06 18.68 0.39
N LEU A 113 1.61 17.82 1.29
CA LEU A 113 2.46 17.17 2.28
C LEU A 113 3.12 15.87 1.78
N ASN A 114 2.89 15.47 0.53
CA ASN A 114 3.41 14.19 0.06
C ASN A 114 4.94 14.12 0.07
N LEU A 115 5.64 15.24 -0.09
CA LEU A 115 7.09 15.31 0.04
C LEU A 115 7.53 15.00 1.48
N ALA A 116 6.75 15.42 2.46
CA ALA A 116 7.02 15.11 3.87
C ALA A 116 6.75 13.65 4.20
N PHE A 117 5.89 12.97 3.43
CA PHE A 117 5.61 11.55 3.62
C PHE A 117 6.71 10.63 3.07
N ALA A 118 7.51 11.09 2.11
CA ALA A 118 8.47 10.23 1.43
C ALA A 118 9.42 9.48 2.38
N PRO A 119 10.05 10.11 3.40
CA PRO A 119 10.90 9.39 4.33
C PRO A 119 10.15 8.31 5.11
N GLY A 120 8.93 8.61 5.55
CA GLY A 120 8.08 7.66 6.27
C GLY A 120 7.68 6.49 5.41
N VAL A 121 7.34 6.73 4.15
CA VAL A 121 6.99 5.67 3.20
C VAL A 121 8.21 4.81 2.88
N LYS A 122 9.38 5.40 2.68
CA LYS A 122 10.62 4.65 2.46
C LYS A 122 10.92 3.72 3.64
N TRP A 123 10.79 4.23 4.86
CA TRP A 123 10.99 3.44 6.05
C TRP A 123 9.97 2.30 6.15
N SER A 124 8.71 2.60 5.82
CA SER A 124 7.64 1.59 5.79
C SER A 124 7.90 0.51 4.75
N LEU A 125 8.42 0.87 3.58
CA LEU A 125 8.75 -0.12 2.54
C LEU A 125 9.89 -1.04 2.98
N ARG A 126 10.86 -0.55 3.73
CA ARG A 126 11.89 -1.42 4.30
C ARG A 126 11.30 -2.41 5.30
N ARG A 127 10.36 -1.95 6.12
CA ARG A 127 9.63 -2.84 7.04
C ARG A 127 8.77 -3.82 6.26
N PHE A 128 8.16 -3.38 5.17
CA PHE A 128 7.40 -4.26 4.31
C PHE A 128 8.26 -5.40 3.77
N ALA A 129 9.47 -5.10 3.31
CA ALA A 129 10.37 -6.12 2.79
C ALA A 129 10.66 -7.19 3.86
N ALA A 130 10.88 -6.78 5.11
CA ALA A 130 11.09 -7.72 6.22
C ALA A 130 9.81 -8.51 6.53
N PHE A 131 8.66 -7.84 6.54
CA PHE A 131 7.36 -8.45 6.79
C PHE A 131 7.04 -9.52 5.72
N ALA A 132 7.23 -9.18 4.45
CA ALA A 132 6.94 -10.09 3.34
C ALA A 132 7.86 -11.31 3.33
N ARG A 133 9.13 -11.12 3.70
CA ARG A 133 10.09 -12.23 3.78
C ARG A 133 9.63 -13.28 4.80
N GLU A 134 9.03 -12.85 5.89
CA GLU A 134 8.54 -13.74 6.95
C GLU A 134 7.07 -14.15 6.77
N TYR A 135 6.41 -13.64 5.74
CA TYR A 135 4.98 -13.89 5.53
C TYR A 135 4.76 -15.37 5.14
N PRO A 136 3.78 -16.06 5.75
CA PRO A 136 3.50 -17.46 5.41
C PRO A 136 3.08 -17.60 3.95
N ALA A 137 3.77 -18.46 3.23
CA ALA A 137 3.48 -18.71 1.82
C ALA A 137 2.32 -19.69 1.65
#